data_83adc30cd4c83dbd95a3067696e2c0e8
#
_entry.id   83adc30cd4c83dbd95a3067696e2c0e8
#
_cell.length_a   1.000
_cell.length_b   1.000
_cell.length_c   1.000
_cell.angle_alpha   90.00
_cell.angle_beta   90.00
_cell.angle_gamma   90.00
#
_symmetry.space_group_name_H-M   'P 1'
#
loop_
_entity.id
_entity.type
_entity.pdbx_description
1 polymer ?
#
loop_
_entity_poly.entity_id
_entity_poly.type
_entity_poly.pdbx_seq_one_letter_code
_entity_poly.pdbx_strand_id
1 'polypeptide(L)'
;MNRLFEEKMRTLLIILFSVVLGQSCSNSKCEGNKWGDVYKDLPFSMPEVEQPSFPDYQVNICDFGAKSDGVTLNTEAINNAIKAVHDKGGGKVIIPEGLWLTGPIVLQSNVNLHAEKNALIVFSSDTSLYPIITTSFEGLDAKRCQSPISAMNAENIAITGYGVFDGAGDRWRPVKKDKMTDRQWKNLVNSGGKVDENGKVWYPNEGALKASVLMAGSGDKRTEITSEEWEDMKSWLRPVLLSIVKSKKILLEGVTFKNSPSWCLHPLSCESLTLNDVKVFNPWYSQNGDALDVESCKNVLIANCFFDAGDDAICLKSGKDEDGRRRGEPCENIIVRNNTVLHGHGGFVIGSEMSGGVKNVYVSECSFIGTDVGLRFKSARGRGGVVENIYINNINMIDIPHDALIADLYYAAKSAPGEPIPSVSEETPAFRNIYISDVFCRGAGRAAYLNGLPEMPIENISIKNMVVTGAKEGIVVNKVAKLNIENVEIDTPDQSMIQIENTTDITINGKELGTISEKRLLTKN
;
A
#
# COMPACT_ATOMS: atom_id res chain seq x y z
N MET A 1 -48.41 -13.11 -13.92
CA MET A 1 -47.14 -12.41 -14.16
C MET A 1 -45.99 -12.92 -13.31
N ASN A 2 -46.19 -13.44 -12.11
CA ASN A 2 -45.11 -13.95 -11.24
C ASN A 2 -44.53 -15.34 -11.60
N ARG A 3 -45.26 -16.21 -12.27
CA ARG A 3 -44.76 -17.56 -12.62
C ARG A 3 -43.73 -17.55 -13.76
N LEU A 4 -43.86 -16.65 -14.73
CA LEU A 4 -42.88 -16.53 -15.83
C LEU A 4 -41.53 -15.91 -15.41
N PHE A 5 -41.56 -15.16 -14.32
CA PHE A 5 -40.34 -14.54 -13.76
C PHE A 5 -39.49 -15.55 -12.96
N GLU A 6 -40.15 -16.44 -12.22
CA GLU A 6 -39.47 -17.52 -11.47
C GLU A 6 -38.88 -18.61 -12.37
N GLU A 7 -39.55 -18.96 -13.47
CA GLU A 7 -38.97 -19.92 -14.45
C GLU A 7 -37.74 -19.37 -15.17
N LYS A 8 -37.76 -18.10 -15.54
CA LYS A 8 -36.55 -17.45 -16.17
C LYS A 8 -35.39 -17.30 -15.19
N MET A 9 -35.65 -17.06 -13.91
CA MET A 9 -34.61 -17.00 -12.89
C MET A 9 -34.01 -18.38 -12.58
N ARG A 10 -34.83 -19.45 -12.55
CA ARG A 10 -34.34 -20.83 -12.38
C ARG A 10 -33.51 -21.31 -13.57
N THR A 11 -33.89 -20.94 -14.79
CA THR A 11 -33.15 -21.28 -16.02
C THR A 11 -31.80 -20.52 -16.08
N LEU A 12 -31.76 -19.27 -15.60
CA LEU A 12 -30.52 -18.48 -15.53
C LEU A 12 -29.53 -19.02 -14.46
N LEU A 13 -30.05 -19.49 -13.31
CA LEU A 13 -29.22 -20.13 -12.28
C LEU A 13 -28.66 -21.50 -12.70
N ILE A 14 -29.40 -22.25 -13.51
CA ILE A 14 -28.93 -23.57 -14.02
C ILE A 14 -27.87 -23.38 -15.10
N ILE A 15 -27.95 -22.32 -15.91
CA ILE A 15 -26.93 -22.02 -16.94
C ILE A 15 -25.63 -21.48 -16.27
N LEU A 16 -25.71 -20.75 -15.17
CA LEU A 16 -24.52 -20.33 -14.40
C LEU A 16 -23.83 -21.48 -13.68
N PHE A 17 -24.54 -22.57 -13.30
CA PHE A 17 -23.92 -23.71 -12.61
C PHE A 17 -23.36 -24.78 -13.56
N SER A 18 -23.75 -24.79 -14.83
CA SER A 18 -23.25 -25.76 -15.84
C SER A 18 -21.98 -25.30 -16.60
N VAL A 19 -21.54 -24.04 -16.43
CA VAL A 19 -20.30 -23.54 -17.04
C VAL A 19 -19.06 -23.75 -16.12
N VAL A 20 -19.26 -24.17 -14.86
CA VAL A 20 -18.17 -24.35 -13.88
C VAL A 20 -17.63 -25.80 -13.80
N LEU A 21 -18.24 -26.77 -14.53
CA LEU A 21 -17.82 -28.18 -14.46
C LEU A 21 -17.46 -28.75 -15.85
N GLY A 22 -16.49 -28.15 -16.52
CA GLY A 22 -16.10 -28.69 -17.82
C GLY A 22 -14.79 -28.16 -18.40
N GLN A 23 -13.73 -28.04 -17.61
CA GLN A 23 -12.38 -27.98 -18.17
C GLN A 23 -11.47 -28.96 -17.44
N SER A 24 -11.52 -30.20 -17.92
CA SER A 24 -10.46 -31.16 -17.62
C SER A 24 -9.20 -30.79 -18.38
N CYS A 25 -8.08 -30.82 -17.68
CA CYS A 25 -6.74 -30.60 -18.16
C CYS A 25 -6.44 -31.37 -19.46
N SER A 26 -6.13 -30.66 -20.51
CA SER A 26 -5.23 -31.16 -21.55
C SER A 26 -3.91 -30.41 -21.42
N ASN A 27 -2.88 -31.10 -20.99
CA ASN A 27 -1.49 -30.65 -21.04
C ASN A 27 -1.12 -30.36 -22.52
N SER A 28 -1.14 -29.08 -22.89
CA SER A 28 -0.37 -28.59 -24.03
C SER A 28 0.46 -27.41 -23.52
N LYS A 29 1.78 -27.55 -23.55
CA LYS A 29 2.75 -26.48 -23.37
C LYS A 29 2.43 -25.36 -24.37
N CYS A 30 1.70 -24.39 -23.95
CA CYS A 30 1.75 -23.04 -24.46
C CYS A 30 2.32 -22.18 -23.34
N GLU A 31 3.64 -22.02 -23.30
CA GLU A 31 4.28 -20.91 -22.60
C GLU A 31 3.93 -19.62 -23.36
N GLY A 32 2.65 -19.26 -23.37
CA GLY A 32 2.22 -17.92 -23.65
C GLY A 32 2.66 -17.04 -22.48
N ASN A 33 3.21 -15.87 -22.77
CA ASN A 33 3.58 -14.90 -21.77
C ASN A 33 2.42 -14.71 -20.77
N LYS A 34 2.57 -15.22 -19.55
CA LYS A 34 1.57 -15.19 -18.47
C LYS A 34 0.99 -13.78 -18.23
N TRP A 35 1.74 -12.75 -18.62
CA TRP A 35 1.46 -11.34 -18.38
C TRP A 35 1.21 -10.52 -19.67
N GLY A 36 1.22 -11.16 -20.85
CA GLY A 36 1.17 -10.44 -22.13
C GLY A 36 -0.01 -9.47 -22.28
N ASP A 37 -1.17 -9.84 -21.76
CA ASP A 37 -2.37 -8.99 -21.83
C ASP A 37 -2.34 -7.81 -20.84
N VAL A 38 -1.50 -7.85 -19.81
CA VAL A 38 -1.40 -6.77 -18.81
C VAL A 38 -0.76 -5.52 -19.38
N TYR A 39 0.12 -5.67 -20.36
CA TYR A 39 0.85 -4.56 -21.00
C TYR A 39 0.13 -4.02 -22.23
N LYS A 40 -0.97 -4.67 -22.65
CA LYS A 40 -1.73 -4.27 -23.81
C LYS A 40 -2.51 -2.99 -23.52
N ASP A 41 -2.52 -2.08 -24.49
CA ASP A 41 -3.28 -0.83 -24.45
C ASP A 41 -2.94 0.10 -23.26
N LEU A 42 -1.72 0.01 -22.72
CA LEU A 42 -1.25 0.95 -21.70
C LEU A 42 -1.16 2.38 -22.26
N PRO A 43 -1.54 3.39 -21.48
CA PRO A 43 -1.50 4.79 -21.93
C PRO A 43 -0.09 5.39 -21.97
N PHE A 44 0.92 4.63 -21.60
CA PHE A 44 2.34 4.98 -21.68
C PHE A 44 3.18 3.76 -22.06
N SER A 45 4.38 4.00 -22.54
CA SER A 45 5.33 2.92 -22.87
C SER A 45 6.13 2.52 -21.63
N MET A 46 6.18 1.23 -21.35
CA MET A 46 7.07 0.65 -20.35
C MET A 46 7.60 -0.72 -20.80
N PRO A 47 8.78 -1.16 -20.32
CA PRO A 47 9.22 -2.53 -20.55
C PRO A 47 8.33 -3.53 -19.78
N GLU A 48 8.23 -4.76 -20.30
CA GLU A 48 7.67 -5.85 -19.49
C GLU A 48 8.51 -6.05 -18.22
N VAL A 49 7.84 -6.32 -17.10
CA VAL A 49 8.52 -6.57 -15.82
C VAL A 49 9.27 -7.90 -15.91
N GLU A 50 10.60 -7.83 -15.80
CA GLU A 50 11.42 -9.03 -15.86
C GLU A 50 11.12 -9.96 -14.69
N GLN A 51 10.87 -11.25 -15.00
CA GLN A 51 10.58 -12.27 -14.00
C GLN A 51 11.85 -13.00 -13.57
N PRO A 52 11.96 -13.39 -12.28
CA PRO A 52 13.06 -14.22 -11.86
C PRO A 52 12.95 -15.63 -12.44
N SER A 53 14.09 -16.27 -12.71
CA SER A 53 14.18 -17.65 -13.11
C SER A 53 15.21 -18.39 -12.27
N PHE A 54 14.94 -19.66 -11.95
CA PHE A 54 15.75 -20.42 -11.01
C PHE A 54 16.17 -21.76 -11.62
N PRO A 55 17.40 -22.23 -11.33
CA PRO A 55 17.79 -23.61 -11.65
C PRO A 55 16.86 -24.65 -11.00
N ASP A 56 16.79 -25.82 -11.61
CA ASP A 56 16.03 -26.96 -11.07
C ASP A 56 16.83 -27.66 -9.94
N TYR A 57 17.15 -26.89 -8.91
CA TYR A 57 17.78 -27.34 -7.67
C TYR A 57 16.91 -26.92 -6.50
N GLN A 58 16.66 -27.86 -5.59
CA GLN A 58 15.83 -27.57 -4.42
C GLN A 58 16.33 -28.26 -3.18
N VAL A 59 16.10 -27.64 -2.04
CA VAL A 59 16.37 -28.19 -0.70
C VAL A 59 15.16 -27.98 0.20
N ASN A 60 15.02 -28.84 1.20
CA ASN A 60 14.00 -28.70 2.24
C ASN A 60 14.67 -28.19 3.53
N ILE A 61 14.05 -27.24 4.23
CA ILE A 61 14.59 -26.72 5.50
C ILE A 61 14.77 -27.80 6.56
N CYS A 62 14.00 -28.89 6.51
CA CYS A 62 14.16 -30.04 7.40
C CYS A 62 15.52 -30.72 7.25
N ASP A 63 16.13 -30.71 6.05
CA ASP A 63 17.46 -31.24 5.80
C ASP A 63 18.56 -30.45 6.52
N PHE A 64 18.22 -29.22 6.96
CA PHE A 64 19.08 -28.35 7.76
C PHE A 64 18.71 -28.33 9.25
N GLY A 65 17.86 -29.25 9.69
CA GLY A 65 17.50 -29.45 11.10
C GLY A 65 16.28 -28.63 11.57
N ALA A 66 15.52 -28.01 10.65
CA ALA A 66 14.28 -27.32 11.02
C ALA A 66 13.22 -28.29 11.57
N LYS A 67 12.42 -27.81 12.55
CA LYS A 67 11.35 -28.58 13.20
C LYS A 67 10.06 -27.81 13.20
N SER A 68 8.98 -28.44 12.75
CA SER A 68 7.63 -27.85 12.63
C SER A 68 6.81 -28.00 13.92
N ASP A 69 7.41 -27.83 15.07
CA ASP A 69 6.77 -28.03 16.39
C ASP A 69 6.21 -26.73 16.99
N GLY A 70 6.42 -25.57 16.33
CA GLY A 70 5.97 -24.27 16.81
C GLY A 70 6.75 -23.71 18.00
N VAL A 71 7.79 -24.38 18.46
CA VAL A 71 8.58 -24.03 19.64
C VAL A 71 10.07 -23.89 19.32
N THR A 72 10.60 -24.79 18.49
CA THR A 72 12.00 -24.75 18.06
C THR A 72 12.24 -23.55 17.14
N LEU A 73 13.25 -22.74 17.46
CA LEU A 73 13.67 -21.61 16.65
C LEU A 73 14.41 -22.11 15.40
N ASN A 74 13.85 -21.89 14.22
CA ASN A 74 14.35 -22.40 12.95
C ASN A 74 15.20 -21.39 12.14
N THR A 75 15.56 -20.27 12.71
CA THR A 75 16.25 -19.16 12.02
C THR A 75 17.52 -19.62 11.31
N GLU A 76 18.38 -20.35 12.01
CA GLU A 76 19.63 -20.86 11.44
C GLU A 76 19.38 -21.88 10.32
N ALA A 77 18.46 -22.83 10.54
CA ALA A 77 18.13 -23.86 9.56
C ALA A 77 17.63 -23.24 8.25
N ILE A 78 16.71 -22.28 8.33
CA ILE A 78 16.16 -21.58 7.15
C ILE A 78 17.26 -20.77 6.44
N ASN A 79 18.04 -19.97 7.17
CA ASN A 79 19.09 -19.16 6.56
C ASN A 79 20.24 -20.02 5.99
N ASN A 80 20.58 -21.17 6.60
CA ASN A 80 21.54 -22.12 6.06
C ASN A 80 21.03 -22.79 4.77
N ALA A 81 19.75 -23.12 4.69
CA ALA A 81 19.13 -23.61 3.46
C ALA A 81 19.19 -22.58 2.33
N ILE A 82 18.85 -21.32 2.63
CA ILE A 82 18.96 -20.20 1.67
C ILE A 82 20.40 -20.05 1.18
N LYS A 83 21.36 -20.05 2.11
CA LYS A 83 22.78 -19.95 1.76
C LYS A 83 23.24 -21.12 0.89
N ALA A 84 22.86 -22.33 1.21
CA ALA A 84 23.24 -23.53 0.44
C ALA A 84 22.72 -23.47 -1.00
N VAL A 85 21.50 -23.00 -1.21
CA VAL A 85 20.91 -22.80 -2.55
C VAL A 85 21.62 -21.66 -3.29
N HIS A 86 21.88 -20.54 -2.63
CA HIS A 86 22.63 -19.42 -3.21
C HIS A 86 24.03 -19.86 -3.66
N ASP A 87 24.79 -20.55 -2.80
CA ASP A 87 26.16 -21.01 -3.08
C ASP A 87 26.21 -22.02 -4.25
N LYS A 88 25.10 -22.72 -4.52
CA LYS A 88 24.96 -23.62 -5.68
C LYS A 88 24.61 -22.88 -6.99
N GLY A 89 24.48 -21.57 -6.95
CA GLY A 89 24.11 -20.76 -8.11
C GLY A 89 22.60 -20.49 -8.22
N GLY A 90 21.81 -20.95 -7.28
CA GLY A 90 20.38 -20.67 -7.19
C GLY A 90 19.49 -21.91 -7.15
N GLY A 91 18.19 -21.69 -6.95
CA GLY A 91 17.18 -22.73 -6.87
C GLY A 91 16.06 -22.40 -5.87
N LYS A 92 15.45 -23.44 -5.30
CA LYS A 92 14.30 -23.35 -4.43
C LYS A 92 14.59 -23.85 -3.02
N VAL A 93 14.23 -23.09 -2.02
CA VAL A 93 14.18 -23.51 -0.61
C VAL A 93 12.73 -23.79 -0.25
N ILE A 94 12.42 -25.02 0.13
CA ILE A 94 11.08 -25.46 0.48
C ILE A 94 10.87 -25.37 1.97
N ILE A 95 9.82 -24.63 2.38
CA ILE A 95 9.23 -24.67 3.72
C ILE A 95 7.98 -25.55 3.61
N PRO A 96 8.00 -26.79 4.10
CA PRO A 96 6.85 -27.68 3.98
C PRO A 96 5.71 -27.28 4.93
N GLU A 97 4.59 -27.97 4.83
CA GLU A 97 3.47 -27.80 5.76
C GLU A 97 3.93 -27.95 7.23
N GLY A 98 3.34 -27.17 8.14
CA GLY A 98 3.67 -27.22 9.57
C GLY A 98 3.71 -25.84 10.22
N LEU A 99 4.02 -25.83 11.51
CA LEU A 99 4.16 -24.61 12.32
C LEU A 99 5.64 -24.32 12.59
N TRP A 100 6.15 -23.26 11.97
CA TRP A 100 7.57 -22.91 11.98
C TRP A 100 7.80 -21.62 12.76
N LEU A 101 8.37 -21.72 13.97
CA LEU A 101 8.83 -20.53 14.71
C LEU A 101 10.21 -20.12 14.19
N THR A 102 10.40 -18.83 13.87
CA THR A 102 11.69 -18.32 13.37
C THR A 102 11.96 -16.90 13.85
N GLY A 103 13.22 -16.48 13.82
CA GLY A 103 13.66 -15.08 13.82
C GLY A 103 13.86 -14.59 12.39
N PRO A 104 14.70 -13.55 12.16
CA PRO A 104 14.88 -12.93 10.85
C PRO A 104 15.37 -13.90 9.77
N ILE A 105 14.74 -13.86 8.61
CA ILE A 105 15.13 -14.58 7.39
C ILE A 105 15.78 -13.58 6.44
N VAL A 106 16.95 -13.91 5.88
CA VAL A 106 17.68 -13.08 4.92
C VAL A 106 17.73 -13.77 3.56
N LEU A 107 17.00 -13.23 2.59
CA LEU A 107 17.02 -13.73 1.21
C LEU A 107 18.32 -13.35 0.52
N GLN A 108 18.82 -14.25 -0.32
CA GLN A 108 20.01 -14.06 -1.14
C GLN A 108 19.67 -14.22 -2.62
N SER A 109 20.53 -13.67 -3.49
CA SER A 109 20.33 -13.72 -4.95
C SER A 109 20.14 -15.15 -5.44
N ASN A 110 19.32 -15.30 -6.47
CA ASN A 110 18.99 -16.56 -7.12
C ASN A 110 18.23 -17.58 -6.24
N VAL A 111 17.54 -17.12 -5.20
CA VAL A 111 16.79 -18.00 -4.29
C VAL A 111 15.29 -17.73 -4.39
N ASN A 112 14.53 -18.82 -4.59
CA ASN A 112 13.09 -18.83 -4.41
C ASN A 112 12.76 -19.51 -3.06
N LEU A 113 12.29 -18.72 -2.09
CA LEU A 113 11.75 -19.23 -0.82
C LEU A 113 10.31 -19.67 -1.06
N HIS A 114 10.08 -21.00 -1.12
CA HIS A 114 8.79 -21.58 -1.43
C HIS A 114 8.12 -22.15 -0.18
N ALA A 115 7.05 -21.48 0.28
CA ALA A 115 6.25 -21.96 1.40
C ALA A 115 5.05 -22.76 0.89
N GLU A 116 5.03 -24.05 1.20
CA GLU A 116 3.95 -24.93 0.77
C GLU A 116 2.61 -24.55 1.40
N LYS A 117 1.53 -25.11 0.87
CA LYS A 117 0.19 -24.95 1.46
C LYS A 117 0.21 -25.50 2.89
N ASN A 118 -0.44 -24.77 3.83
CA ASN A 118 -0.43 -25.05 5.27
C ASN A 118 0.93 -24.88 5.97
N ALA A 119 1.95 -24.33 5.34
CA ALA A 119 3.12 -23.83 6.03
C ALA A 119 2.73 -22.53 6.77
N LEU A 120 2.82 -22.53 8.09
CA LEU A 120 2.61 -21.35 8.94
C LEU A 120 3.94 -20.95 9.55
N ILE A 121 4.52 -19.87 9.07
CA ILE A 121 5.79 -19.30 9.51
C ILE A 121 5.48 -18.15 10.47
N VAL A 122 5.79 -18.32 11.75
CA VAL A 122 5.54 -17.35 12.80
C VAL A 122 6.87 -16.74 13.25
N PHE A 123 6.96 -15.43 13.13
CA PHE A 123 8.15 -14.72 13.58
C PHE A 123 8.13 -14.51 15.10
N SER A 124 9.27 -14.76 15.74
CA SER A 124 9.42 -14.62 17.18
C SER A 124 9.14 -13.19 17.63
N SER A 125 8.45 -13.05 18.76
CA SER A 125 8.27 -11.78 19.46
C SER A 125 9.46 -11.40 20.36
N ASP A 126 10.48 -12.24 20.43
CA ASP A 126 11.72 -11.94 21.16
C ASP A 126 12.53 -10.89 20.39
N THR A 127 12.50 -9.66 20.87
CA THR A 127 13.18 -8.53 20.22
C THR A 127 14.70 -8.66 20.21
N SER A 128 15.29 -9.52 21.06
CA SER A 128 16.74 -9.76 21.07
C SER A 128 17.25 -10.40 19.78
N LEU A 129 16.38 -11.12 19.05
CA LEU A 129 16.69 -11.75 17.77
C LEU A 129 16.79 -10.76 16.60
N TYR A 130 16.37 -9.51 16.78
CA TYR A 130 16.29 -8.51 15.71
C TYR A 130 17.31 -7.41 15.95
N PRO A 131 18.51 -7.45 15.39
CA PRO A 131 19.50 -6.39 15.56
C PRO A 131 18.96 -5.04 15.05
N ILE A 132 19.42 -3.95 15.70
CA ILE A 132 19.12 -2.60 15.25
C ILE A 132 20.00 -2.28 14.04
N ILE A 133 19.37 -1.90 12.95
CA ILE A 133 20.02 -1.54 11.68
C ILE A 133 19.67 -0.10 11.27
N THR A 134 20.49 0.48 10.41
CA THR A 134 20.11 1.71 9.69
C THR A 134 19.43 1.31 8.40
N THR A 135 18.23 1.84 8.17
CA THR A 135 17.40 1.57 7.00
C THR A 135 16.59 2.82 6.66
N SER A 136 15.62 2.71 5.75
CA SER A 136 14.66 3.78 5.49
C SER A 136 13.30 3.43 6.10
N PHE A 137 12.64 4.42 6.69
CA PHE A 137 11.28 4.32 7.17
C PHE A 137 10.60 5.70 7.06
N GLU A 138 9.36 5.73 6.57
CA GLU A 138 8.64 6.97 6.27
C GLU A 138 9.47 7.95 5.39
N GLY A 139 10.21 7.37 4.41
CA GLY A 139 10.99 8.13 3.45
C GLY A 139 12.28 8.76 3.97
N LEU A 140 12.67 8.49 5.22
CA LEU A 140 13.88 9.01 5.87
C LEU A 140 14.80 7.87 6.33
N ASP A 141 16.10 8.15 6.41
CA ASP A 141 17.04 7.24 7.06
C ASP A 141 16.71 7.15 8.56
N ALA A 142 16.56 5.93 9.05
CA ALA A 142 16.12 5.67 10.41
C ALA A 142 16.77 4.41 10.99
N LYS A 143 16.91 4.38 12.32
CA LYS A 143 17.20 3.14 13.04
C LYS A 143 15.91 2.35 13.22
N ARG A 144 15.96 1.06 12.86
CA ARG A 144 14.86 0.10 13.03
C ARG A 144 15.42 -1.25 13.43
N CYS A 145 14.60 -2.11 14.00
CA CYS A 145 14.93 -3.53 14.08
C CYS A 145 15.00 -4.12 12.68
N GLN A 146 15.88 -5.09 12.46
CA GLN A 146 15.92 -5.86 11.22
C GLN A 146 14.55 -6.46 10.93
N SER A 147 14.14 -6.41 9.68
CA SER A 147 12.87 -6.97 9.23
C SER A 147 12.82 -8.49 9.39
N PRO A 148 11.66 -9.06 9.76
CA PRO A 148 11.46 -10.50 9.78
C PRO A 148 11.86 -11.19 8.49
N ILE A 149 11.61 -10.58 7.34
CA ILE A 149 12.14 -11.02 6.05
C ILE A 149 12.85 -9.84 5.40
N SER A 150 14.08 -10.05 4.97
CA SER A 150 14.86 -8.98 4.32
C SER A 150 15.67 -9.47 3.13
N ALA A 151 15.88 -8.58 2.16
CA ALA A 151 16.84 -8.72 1.08
C ALA A 151 17.49 -7.37 0.80
N MET A 152 18.78 -7.35 0.51
CA MET A 152 19.51 -6.13 0.14
C MET A 152 20.47 -6.41 -1.01
N ASN A 153 20.44 -5.58 -2.04
CA ASN A 153 21.28 -5.72 -3.24
C ASN A 153 21.18 -7.13 -3.87
N ALA A 154 20.00 -7.78 -3.76
CA ALA A 154 19.78 -9.09 -4.30
C ALA A 154 19.17 -9.03 -5.70
N GLU A 155 19.48 -10.01 -6.53
CA GLU A 155 18.88 -10.16 -7.85
C GLU A 155 18.28 -11.54 -8.00
N ASN A 156 17.16 -11.61 -8.74
CA ASN A 156 16.54 -12.88 -9.08
C ASN A 156 16.09 -13.63 -7.81
N ILE A 157 15.15 -13.03 -7.07
CA ILE A 157 14.63 -13.57 -5.81
C ILE A 157 13.11 -13.74 -5.88
N ALA A 158 12.61 -14.74 -5.17
CA ALA A 158 11.17 -14.94 -5.05
C ALA A 158 10.75 -15.44 -3.67
N ILE A 159 9.51 -15.12 -3.30
CA ILE A 159 8.75 -15.81 -2.25
C ILE A 159 7.47 -16.32 -2.89
N THR A 160 7.30 -17.64 -2.93
CA THR A 160 6.20 -18.27 -3.67
C THR A 160 5.48 -19.34 -2.85
N GLY A 161 4.38 -19.85 -3.37
CA GLY A 161 3.59 -20.92 -2.76
C GLY A 161 2.30 -20.38 -2.12
N TYR A 162 1.83 -21.05 -1.05
CA TYR A 162 0.56 -20.74 -0.39
C TYR A 162 0.70 -20.64 1.13
N GLY A 163 1.93 -20.57 1.62
CA GLY A 163 2.22 -20.45 3.05
C GLY A 163 1.84 -19.08 3.61
N VAL A 164 1.81 -19.01 4.93
CA VAL A 164 1.46 -17.80 5.70
C VAL A 164 2.66 -17.35 6.52
N PHE A 165 3.05 -16.10 6.36
CA PHE A 165 4.09 -15.43 7.15
C PHE A 165 3.42 -14.47 8.15
N ASP A 166 3.47 -14.82 9.45
CA ASP A 166 2.89 -14.05 10.54
C ASP A 166 3.97 -13.26 11.30
N GLY A 167 3.92 -11.94 11.21
CA GLY A 167 4.91 -11.04 11.80
C GLY A 167 4.81 -10.88 13.32
N ALA A 168 3.84 -11.52 13.99
CA ALA A 168 3.57 -11.39 15.43
C ALA A 168 3.51 -9.93 15.92
N GLY A 169 3.01 -9.03 15.07
CA GLY A 169 3.07 -7.58 15.23
C GLY A 169 2.30 -7.03 16.43
N ASP A 170 1.36 -7.79 16.99
CA ASP A 170 0.62 -7.43 18.21
C ASP A 170 1.55 -7.25 19.43
N ARG A 171 2.75 -7.85 19.42
CA ARG A 171 3.78 -7.67 20.44
C ARG A 171 4.64 -6.42 20.26
N TRP A 172 4.52 -5.77 19.11
CA TRP A 172 5.31 -4.60 18.76
C TRP A 172 4.50 -3.31 18.75
N ARG A 173 3.22 -3.41 18.34
CA ARG A 173 2.42 -2.21 18.03
C ARG A 173 1.85 -1.54 19.27
N PRO A 174 1.91 -0.20 19.34
CA PRO A 174 1.03 0.55 20.24
C PRO A 174 -0.41 0.44 19.76
N VAL A 175 -1.36 0.61 20.67
CA VAL A 175 -2.80 0.54 20.36
C VAL A 175 -3.50 1.77 20.92
N LYS A 176 -4.26 2.47 20.07
CA LYS A 176 -5.09 3.61 20.47
C LYS A 176 -6.42 3.12 21.06
N LYS A 177 -6.83 3.73 22.15
CA LYS A 177 -8.08 3.39 22.86
C LYS A 177 -9.31 3.58 21.98
N ASP A 178 -9.36 4.62 21.16
CA ASP A 178 -10.47 4.95 20.26
C ASP A 178 -10.68 3.92 19.15
N LYS A 179 -9.69 3.06 18.90
CA LYS A 179 -9.77 1.93 17.98
C LYS A 179 -10.29 0.64 18.63
N MET A 180 -10.73 0.68 19.90
CA MET A 180 -11.16 -0.50 20.64
C MET A 180 -12.46 -0.26 21.39
N THR A 181 -13.22 -1.34 21.59
CA THR A 181 -14.31 -1.34 22.58
C THR A 181 -13.74 -1.30 24.00
N ASP A 182 -14.52 -0.80 24.97
CA ASP A 182 -14.09 -0.74 26.38
C ASP A 182 -13.65 -2.11 26.92
N ARG A 183 -14.32 -3.19 26.50
CA ARG A 183 -13.94 -4.55 26.90
C ARG A 183 -12.59 -4.96 26.33
N GLN A 184 -12.34 -4.71 25.03
CA GLN A 184 -11.07 -5.00 24.38
C GLN A 184 -9.94 -4.20 25.02
N TRP A 185 -10.16 -2.90 25.26
CA TRP A 185 -9.20 -2.03 25.93
C TRP A 185 -8.84 -2.53 27.32
N LYS A 186 -9.86 -2.85 28.15
CA LYS A 186 -9.63 -3.40 29.49
C LYS A 186 -8.82 -4.70 29.45
N ASN A 187 -9.14 -5.61 28.52
CA ASN A 187 -8.39 -6.85 28.37
C ASN A 187 -6.94 -6.60 27.95
N LEU A 188 -6.72 -5.67 27.01
CA LEU A 188 -5.37 -5.30 26.57
C LEU A 188 -4.53 -4.71 27.71
N VAL A 189 -5.08 -3.77 28.48
CA VAL A 189 -4.38 -3.18 29.64
C VAL A 189 -4.07 -4.24 30.70
N ASN A 190 -4.99 -5.17 30.96
CA ASN A 190 -4.79 -6.27 31.90
C ASN A 190 -3.78 -7.32 31.43
N SER A 191 -3.49 -7.40 30.13
CA SER A 191 -2.48 -8.33 29.60
C SER A 191 -1.03 -7.88 29.87
N GLY A 192 -0.84 -6.69 30.41
CA GLY A 192 0.46 -6.08 30.67
C GLY A 192 0.68 -4.83 29.82
N GLY A 193 1.96 -4.45 29.61
CA GLY A 193 2.32 -3.23 28.91
C GLY A 193 2.12 -1.96 29.75
N LYS A 194 2.07 -0.81 29.08
CA LYS A 194 1.97 0.52 29.69
C LYS A 194 0.97 1.38 28.92
N VAL A 195 0.28 2.24 29.65
CA VAL A 195 -0.63 3.24 29.06
C VAL A 195 -0.01 4.62 29.23
N ASP A 196 -0.14 5.48 28.24
CA ASP A 196 0.32 6.86 28.28
C ASP A 196 -0.39 7.66 29.40
N GLU A 197 0.18 8.81 29.77
CA GLU A 197 -0.36 9.68 30.84
C GLU A 197 -1.80 10.14 30.57
N ASN A 198 -2.19 10.24 29.29
CA ASN A 198 -3.52 10.66 28.89
C ASN A 198 -4.55 9.51 28.89
N GLY A 199 -4.13 8.27 29.13
CA GLY A 199 -4.99 7.09 29.10
C GLY A 199 -5.50 6.71 27.70
N LYS A 200 -4.82 7.16 26.63
CA LYS A 200 -5.30 7.05 25.25
C LYS A 200 -4.55 6.03 24.40
N VAL A 201 -3.29 5.75 24.71
CA VAL A 201 -2.45 4.83 23.94
C VAL A 201 -1.81 3.80 24.86
N TRP A 202 -1.98 2.53 24.53
CA TRP A 202 -1.28 1.41 25.16
C TRP A 202 0.00 1.10 24.39
N TYR A 203 1.07 0.81 25.10
CA TYR A 203 2.36 0.39 24.58
C TYR A 203 2.75 -0.98 25.12
N PRO A 204 3.43 -1.84 24.33
CA PRO A 204 3.74 -3.21 24.73
C PRO A 204 4.68 -3.28 25.96
N ASN A 205 5.50 -2.27 26.20
CA ASN A 205 6.41 -2.20 27.34
C ASN A 205 6.84 -0.75 27.67
N GLU A 206 7.61 -0.60 28.73
CA GLU A 206 8.14 0.69 29.22
C GLU A 206 9.06 1.37 28.19
N GLY A 207 9.90 0.59 27.48
CA GLY A 207 10.82 1.13 26.49
C GLY A 207 10.09 1.78 25.31
N ALA A 208 8.99 1.16 24.84
CA ALA A 208 8.15 1.74 23.79
C ALA A 208 7.47 3.04 24.23
N LEU A 209 7.00 3.10 25.48
CA LEU A 209 6.42 4.32 26.05
C LEU A 209 7.46 5.44 26.18
N LYS A 210 8.65 5.17 26.74
CA LYS A 210 9.75 6.13 26.82
C LYS A 210 10.12 6.69 25.44
N ALA A 211 10.28 5.80 24.46
CA ALA A 211 10.58 6.19 23.09
C ALA A 211 9.51 7.09 22.49
N SER A 212 8.22 6.80 22.73
CA SER A 212 7.13 7.63 22.21
C SER A 212 7.20 9.08 22.72
N VAL A 213 7.55 9.28 23.97
CA VAL A 213 7.73 10.60 24.59
C VAL A 213 8.98 11.29 24.04
N LEU A 214 10.11 10.57 23.97
CA LEU A 214 11.38 11.11 23.47
C LEU A 214 11.29 11.53 22.00
N MET A 215 10.63 10.73 21.18
CA MET A 215 10.52 10.98 19.72
C MET A 215 9.47 12.04 19.37
N ALA A 216 8.45 12.26 20.21
CA ALA A 216 7.40 13.25 19.96
C ALA A 216 7.89 14.70 19.91
N GLY A 217 9.03 15.02 20.53
CA GLY A 217 9.58 16.37 20.62
C GLY A 217 10.95 16.56 19.98
N SER A 218 11.48 15.56 19.28
CA SER A 218 12.94 15.44 19.16
C SER A 218 13.52 15.93 17.85
N GLY A 219 12.92 16.67 16.97
CA GLY A 219 13.67 17.22 15.84
C GLY A 219 15.07 16.58 15.65
N ASP A 220 16.11 17.37 15.73
CA ASP A 220 17.52 16.92 15.55
C ASP A 220 18.14 16.15 16.72
N LYS A 221 17.46 15.99 17.86
CA LYS A 221 18.04 15.31 19.06
C LYS A 221 18.25 13.80 18.92
N ARG A 222 17.80 13.20 17.81
CA ARG A 222 18.02 11.76 17.53
C ARG A 222 19.51 11.37 17.42
N THR A 223 20.40 12.32 17.16
CA THR A 223 21.84 12.09 17.07
C THR A 223 22.52 11.91 18.45
N GLU A 224 21.83 12.29 19.52
CA GLU A 224 22.37 12.23 20.89
C GLU A 224 22.04 10.92 21.62
N ILE A 225 21.19 10.04 21.01
CA ILE A 225 20.76 8.79 21.63
C ILE A 225 21.89 7.76 21.57
N THR A 226 22.31 7.25 22.71
CA THR A 226 23.34 6.22 22.83
C THR A 226 22.87 4.85 22.31
N SER A 227 23.80 3.94 22.05
CA SER A 227 23.46 2.57 21.63
C SER A 227 22.68 1.82 22.71
N GLU A 228 22.97 2.05 23.99
CA GLU A 228 22.27 1.44 25.12
C GLU A 228 20.82 1.94 25.22
N GLU A 229 20.60 3.25 25.07
CA GLU A 229 19.26 3.81 25.02
C GLU A 229 18.43 3.29 23.83
N TRP A 230 19.07 3.08 22.64
CA TRP A 230 18.41 2.45 21.51
C TRP A 230 17.98 1.01 21.81
N GLU A 231 18.80 0.21 22.50
CA GLU A 231 18.43 -1.15 22.92
C GLU A 231 17.28 -1.13 23.94
N ASP A 232 17.26 -0.21 24.91
CA ASP A 232 16.16 -0.03 25.86
C ASP A 232 14.83 0.31 25.17
N MET A 233 14.88 1.07 24.07
CA MET A 233 13.73 1.49 23.28
C MET A 233 13.43 0.57 22.09
N LYS A 234 14.06 -0.56 21.99
CA LYS A 234 14.06 -1.43 20.79
C LYS A 234 12.65 -1.80 20.29
N SER A 235 11.71 -2.02 21.20
CA SER A 235 10.32 -2.31 20.85
C SER A 235 9.58 -1.17 20.15
N TRP A 236 10.09 0.08 20.25
CA TRP A 236 9.61 1.21 19.45
C TRP A 236 10.11 1.17 18.00
N LEU A 237 11.27 0.56 17.77
CA LEU A 237 11.90 0.44 16.46
C LEU A 237 11.27 -0.68 15.62
N ARG A 238 9.95 -0.71 15.59
CA ARG A 238 9.14 -1.72 14.92
C ARG A 238 9.59 -1.95 13.48
N PRO A 239 9.99 -3.18 13.10
CA PRO A 239 10.38 -3.44 11.71
C PRO A 239 9.16 -3.50 10.78
N VAL A 240 9.37 -3.34 9.49
CA VAL A 240 8.44 -3.79 8.46
C VAL A 240 8.54 -5.32 8.34
N LEU A 241 7.47 -6.02 7.96
CA LEU A 241 7.51 -7.50 7.88
C LEU A 241 8.45 -7.98 6.78
N LEU A 242 8.33 -7.41 5.59
CA LEU A 242 9.19 -7.71 4.45
C LEU A 242 9.86 -6.43 3.95
N SER A 243 11.18 -6.37 4.01
CA SER A 243 12.00 -5.28 3.48
C SER A 243 12.89 -5.79 2.35
N ILE A 244 12.69 -5.28 1.14
CA ILE A 244 13.53 -5.58 -0.02
C ILE A 244 14.14 -4.28 -0.51
N VAL A 245 15.46 -4.15 -0.43
CA VAL A 245 16.16 -2.88 -0.73
C VAL A 245 17.13 -3.05 -1.87
N LYS A 246 17.11 -2.13 -2.85
CA LYS A 246 18.05 -2.07 -3.99
C LYS A 246 18.22 -3.40 -4.71
N SER A 247 17.11 -4.10 -4.93
CA SER A 247 17.08 -5.45 -5.49
C SER A 247 16.35 -5.48 -6.84
N LYS A 248 16.59 -6.53 -7.63
CA LYS A 248 16.06 -6.64 -8.99
C LYS A 248 15.45 -8.00 -9.27
N LYS A 249 14.50 -8.07 -10.20
CA LYS A 249 13.80 -9.30 -10.62
C LYS A 249 13.23 -10.04 -9.42
N ILE A 250 12.16 -9.47 -8.87
CA ILE A 250 11.54 -9.90 -7.62
C ILE A 250 10.14 -10.43 -7.91
N LEU A 251 9.82 -11.61 -7.38
CA LEU A 251 8.49 -12.19 -7.47
C LEU A 251 7.96 -12.55 -6.08
N LEU A 252 6.80 -12.00 -5.73
CA LEU A 252 5.98 -12.46 -4.61
C LEU A 252 4.71 -13.07 -5.19
N GLU A 253 4.46 -14.37 -4.95
CA GLU A 253 3.33 -15.06 -5.58
C GLU A 253 2.63 -16.06 -4.68
N GLY A 254 1.32 -15.91 -4.52
CA GLY A 254 0.40 -16.85 -3.87
C GLY A 254 0.40 -16.83 -2.34
N VAL A 255 1.44 -16.30 -1.74
CA VAL A 255 1.67 -16.31 -0.28
C VAL A 255 0.83 -15.27 0.45
N THR A 256 0.67 -15.50 1.75
CA THR A 256 -0.02 -14.60 2.67
C THR A 256 0.95 -13.99 3.67
N PHE A 257 0.92 -12.68 3.81
CA PHE A 257 1.61 -11.94 4.87
C PHE A 257 0.58 -11.37 5.83
N LYS A 258 0.83 -11.45 7.12
CA LYS A 258 -0.14 -10.93 8.09
C LYS A 258 0.51 -10.42 9.37
N ASN A 259 -0.26 -9.58 10.07
CA ASN A 259 0.07 -9.17 11.43
C ASN A 259 1.47 -8.54 11.54
N SER A 260 1.77 -7.59 10.65
CA SER A 260 3.07 -6.90 10.64
C SER A 260 3.29 -6.02 11.88
N PRO A 261 4.52 -5.89 12.37
CA PRO A 261 4.87 -4.91 13.42
C PRO A 261 4.63 -3.44 13.02
N SER A 262 4.82 -3.09 11.76
CA SER A 262 4.51 -1.79 11.14
C SER A 262 4.03 -2.00 9.71
N TRP A 263 4.53 -1.28 8.69
CA TRP A 263 4.26 -1.57 7.29
C TRP A 263 4.50 -3.05 6.97
N CYS A 264 3.71 -3.64 6.08
CA CYS A 264 3.85 -5.07 5.82
C CYS A 264 4.89 -5.34 4.74
N LEU A 265 4.66 -4.89 3.52
CA LEU A 265 5.55 -5.11 2.39
C LEU A 265 6.19 -3.78 1.98
N HIS A 266 7.51 -3.69 2.06
CA HIS A 266 8.26 -2.47 1.73
C HIS A 266 9.43 -2.77 0.77
N PRO A 267 9.16 -2.86 -0.54
CA PRO A 267 10.22 -2.77 -1.55
C PRO A 267 10.68 -1.31 -1.69
N LEU A 268 11.99 -1.10 -1.61
CA LEU A 268 12.65 0.21 -1.68
C LEU A 268 13.76 0.22 -2.74
N SER A 269 13.72 1.16 -3.68
CA SER A 269 14.70 1.31 -4.77
C SER A 269 14.90 0.00 -5.56
N CYS A 270 13.80 -0.72 -5.82
CA CYS A 270 13.80 -1.99 -6.53
C CYS A 270 13.44 -1.82 -8.01
N GLU A 271 13.86 -2.78 -8.83
CA GLU A 271 13.55 -2.80 -10.26
C GLU A 271 13.01 -4.18 -10.67
N SER A 272 11.98 -4.19 -11.51
CA SER A 272 11.31 -5.41 -11.98
C SER A 272 10.73 -6.22 -10.81
N LEU A 273 9.67 -5.66 -10.21
CA LEU A 273 8.95 -6.27 -9.09
C LEU A 273 7.56 -6.74 -9.53
N THR A 274 7.24 -7.99 -9.27
CA THR A 274 5.91 -8.55 -9.47
C THR A 274 5.32 -9.07 -8.16
N LEU A 275 4.11 -8.58 -7.83
CA LEU A 275 3.22 -9.19 -6.84
C LEU A 275 2.04 -9.80 -7.59
N ASN A 276 1.79 -11.10 -7.40
CA ASN A 276 0.66 -11.79 -7.99
C ASN A 276 -0.02 -12.72 -6.98
N ASP A 277 -1.33 -12.62 -6.85
CA ASP A 277 -2.12 -13.44 -5.89
C ASP A 277 -1.58 -13.37 -4.45
N VAL A 278 -0.93 -12.26 -4.08
CA VAL A 278 -0.44 -12.02 -2.71
C VAL A 278 -1.60 -11.55 -1.84
N LYS A 279 -1.62 -12.02 -0.60
CA LYS A 279 -2.61 -11.61 0.40
C LYS A 279 -1.93 -10.94 1.58
N VAL A 280 -2.43 -9.80 1.99
CA VAL A 280 -1.94 -9.09 3.18
C VAL A 280 -3.10 -8.86 4.14
N PHE A 281 -2.90 -9.25 5.41
CA PHE A 281 -3.89 -9.04 6.47
C PHE A 281 -3.25 -8.36 7.68
N ASN A 282 -3.43 -7.07 7.80
CA ASN A 282 -3.12 -6.32 9.01
C ASN A 282 -4.40 -5.97 9.77
N PRO A 283 -4.41 -6.00 11.11
CA PRO A 283 -5.58 -5.59 11.85
C PRO A 283 -5.97 -4.14 11.53
N TRP A 284 -7.25 -3.85 11.36
CA TRP A 284 -7.79 -2.52 11.06
C TRP A 284 -7.35 -1.43 12.06
N TYR A 285 -6.99 -1.80 13.29
CA TYR A 285 -6.52 -0.91 14.35
C TYR A 285 -5.00 -0.76 14.39
N SER A 286 -4.27 -1.43 13.52
CA SER A 286 -2.80 -1.39 13.52
C SER A 286 -2.29 -0.03 13.03
N GLN A 287 -1.54 0.66 13.89
CA GLN A 287 -0.89 1.92 13.53
C GLN A 287 0.28 1.67 12.59
N ASN A 288 0.37 2.42 11.49
CA ASN A 288 1.29 2.18 10.40
C ASN A 288 1.17 0.73 9.89
N GLY A 289 -0.07 0.23 9.85
CA GLY A 289 -0.39 -1.10 9.36
C GLY A 289 -0.64 -1.12 7.85
N ASP A 290 0.14 -0.34 7.10
CA ASP A 290 0.10 -0.29 5.65
C ASP A 290 0.34 -1.69 5.08
N ALA A 291 -0.37 -2.05 4.01
CA ALA A 291 -0.22 -3.38 3.43
C ALA A 291 0.96 -3.45 2.46
N LEU A 292 1.11 -2.46 1.59
CA LEU A 292 2.18 -2.42 0.58
C LEU A 292 2.62 -0.98 0.35
N ASP A 293 3.88 -0.70 0.63
CA ASP A 293 4.55 0.57 0.35
C ASP A 293 5.64 0.36 -0.70
N VAL A 294 5.32 0.67 -1.94
CA VAL A 294 6.28 0.64 -3.05
C VAL A 294 7.03 1.96 -3.07
N GLU A 295 8.29 1.98 -2.62
CA GLU A 295 9.07 3.21 -2.50
C GLU A 295 10.20 3.25 -3.54
N SER A 296 10.22 4.29 -4.38
CA SER A 296 11.30 4.52 -5.37
C SER A 296 11.57 3.32 -6.29
N CYS A 297 10.54 2.54 -6.62
CA CYS A 297 10.67 1.34 -7.45
C CYS A 297 10.34 1.62 -8.92
N LYS A 298 10.91 0.82 -9.82
CA LYS A 298 10.68 0.93 -11.27
C LYS A 298 10.22 -0.40 -11.86
N ASN A 299 9.34 -0.31 -12.87
CA ASN A 299 8.81 -1.46 -13.58
C ASN A 299 8.15 -2.46 -12.61
N VAL A 300 6.99 -2.09 -12.08
CA VAL A 300 6.27 -2.85 -11.05
C VAL A 300 4.92 -3.31 -11.56
N LEU A 301 4.60 -4.58 -11.30
CA LEU A 301 3.29 -5.17 -11.52
C LEU A 301 2.69 -5.68 -10.20
N ILE A 302 1.51 -5.17 -9.85
CA ILE A 302 0.73 -5.59 -8.68
C ILE A 302 -0.62 -6.10 -9.20
N ALA A 303 -0.80 -7.42 -9.23
CA ALA A 303 -1.97 -8.01 -9.85
C ALA A 303 -2.61 -9.10 -9.00
N ASN A 304 -3.94 -9.20 -9.05
CA ASN A 304 -4.72 -10.27 -8.43
C ASN A 304 -4.53 -10.37 -6.90
N CYS A 305 -4.11 -9.30 -6.25
CA CYS A 305 -3.79 -9.29 -4.83
C CYS A 305 -5.00 -8.91 -3.97
N PHE A 306 -4.92 -9.26 -2.70
CA PHE A 306 -5.93 -8.97 -1.71
C PHE A 306 -5.28 -8.30 -0.49
N PHE A 307 -5.76 -7.13 -0.12
CA PHE A 307 -5.20 -6.32 0.97
C PHE A 307 -6.27 -5.98 2.00
N ASP A 308 -5.98 -6.23 3.27
CA ASP A 308 -6.73 -5.75 4.42
C ASP A 308 -5.75 -5.01 5.33
N ALA A 309 -5.87 -3.69 5.41
CA ALA A 309 -4.88 -2.82 6.01
C ALA A 309 -5.41 -2.04 7.22
N GLY A 310 -4.50 -1.66 8.10
CA GLY A 310 -4.81 -0.76 9.23
C GLY A 310 -4.42 0.70 8.96
N ASP A 311 -3.70 0.94 7.86
CA ASP A 311 -3.33 2.26 7.32
C ASP A 311 -3.47 2.22 5.78
N ASP A 312 -2.59 2.81 4.98
CA ASP A 312 -2.71 2.80 3.52
C ASP A 312 -2.58 1.37 2.95
N ALA A 313 -3.40 0.99 1.95
CA ALA A 313 -3.38 -0.37 1.43
C ALA A 313 -2.33 -0.57 0.32
N ILE A 314 -2.49 0.08 -0.82
CA ILE A 314 -1.50 0.08 -1.90
C ILE A 314 -0.96 1.50 -2.01
N CYS A 315 0.27 1.73 -1.56
CA CYS A 315 0.86 3.05 -1.47
C CYS A 315 2.13 3.19 -2.31
N LEU A 316 2.22 4.24 -3.12
CA LEU A 316 3.42 4.61 -3.86
C LEU A 316 4.13 5.76 -3.16
N LYS A 317 5.40 5.56 -2.85
CA LYS A 317 6.26 6.51 -2.13
C LYS A 317 7.59 6.72 -2.89
N SER A 318 8.30 7.81 -2.60
CA SER A 318 9.62 8.10 -3.19
C SER A 318 10.45 9.04 -2.31
N GLY A 319 10.53 8.72 -1.03
CA GLY A 319 11.28 9.50 -0.06
C GLY A 319 10.57 10.76 0.41
N LYS A 320 11.10 11.37 1.46
CA LYS A 320 10.50 12.48 2.20
C LYS A 320 11.40 13.70 2.22
N ASP A 321 10.82 14.87 1.96
CA ASP A 321 11.43 16.18 2.08
C ASP A 321 12.79 16.27 1.33
N GLU A 322 13.80 16.92 1.89
CA GLU A 322 15.11 17.06 1.30
C GLU A 322 15.78 15.72 0.96
N ASP A 323 15.67 14.72 1.83
CA ASP A 323 16.26 13.40 1.57
C ASP A 323 15.66 12.73 0.34
N GLY A 324 14.35 12.79 0.18
CA GLY A 324 13.68 12.26 -1.00
C GLY A 324 14.05 13.01 -2.29
N ARG A 325 14.08 14.35 -2.22
CA ARG A 325 14.52 15.17 -3.37
C ARG A 325 15.97 14.89 -3.74
N ARG A 326 16.87 14.79 -2.76
CA ARG A 326 18.29 14.49 -2.96
C ARG A 326 18.52 13.10 -3.55
N ARG A 327 17.75 12.08 -3.12
CA ARG A 327 17.79 10.75 -3.74
C ARG A 327 17.35 10.81 -5.20
N GLY A 328 16.28 11.56 -5.51
CA GLY A 328 15.81 11.77 -6.87
C GLY A 328 15.35 10.48 -7.57
N GLU A 329 14.92 9.47 -6.82
CA GLU A 329 14.48 8.17 -7.32
C GLU A 329 12.94 8.10 -7.31
N PRO A 330 12.26 8.28 -8.45
CA PRO A 330 10.81 8.19 -8.51
C PRO A 330 10.30 6.75 -8.42
N CYS A 331 9.02 6.59 -8.04
CA CYS A 331 8.24 5.44 -8.48
C CYS A 331 7.85 5.62 -9.95
N GLU A 332 8.19 4.65 -10.80
CA GLU A 332 8.02 4.80 -12.25
C GLU A 332 7.61 3.51 -12.94
N ASN A 333 6.67 3.62 -13.89
CA ASN A 333 6.16 2.49 -14.67
C ASN A 333 5.51 1.43 -13.78
N ILE A 334 4.38 1.76 -13.19
CA ILE A 334 3.67 0.93 -12.22
C ILE A 334 2.32 0.51 -12.80
N ILE A 335 2.03 -0.79 -12.76
CA ILE A 335 0.71 -1.36 -13.08
C ILE A 335 0.11 -1.95 -11.81
N VAL A 336 -1.12 -1.52 -11.48
CA VAL A 336 -1.94 -2.04 -10.39
C VAL A 336 -3.25 -2.53 -10.99
N ARG A 337 -3.48 -3.84 -11.01
CA ARG A 337 -4.62 -4.39 -11.74
C ARG A 337 -5.30 -5.53 -10.99
N ASN A 338 -6.64 -5.55 -11.04
CA ASN A 338 -7.45 -6.64 -10.48
C ASN A 338 -7.14 -6.93 -9.01
N ASN A 339 -7.05 -5.88 -8.18
CA ASN A 339 -6.80 -6.02 -6.76
C ASN A 339 -8.05 -5.69 -5.94
N THR A 340 -8.20 -6.36 -4.81
CA THR A 340 -9.26 -6.09 -3.83
C THR A 340 -8.65 -5.56 -2.54
N VAL A 341 -9.19 -4.46 -2.04
CA VAL A 341 -8.78 -3.85 -0.77
C VAL A 341 -9.97 -3.84 0.19
N LEU A 342 -9.76 -4.38 1.39
CA LEU A 342 -10.67 -4.25 2.52
C LEU A 342 -10.02 -3.37 3.59
N HIS A 343 -10.76 -2.36 4.07
CA HIS A 343 -10.27 -1.39 5.06
C HIS A 343 -8.98 -0.65 4.62
N GLY A 344 -8.49 0.18 5.49
CA GLY A 344 -7.30 1.01 5.27
C GLY A 344 -7.64 2.48 5.12
N HIS A 345 -6.64 3.35 5.36
CA HIS A 345 -6.81 4.80 5.22
C HIS A 345 -6.92 5.25 3.75
N GLY A 346 -6.52 4.41 2.81
CA GLY A 346 -6.72 4.61 1.38
C GLY A 346 -6.61 3.31 0.60
N GLY A 347 -7.46 3.13 -0.42
CA GLY A 347 -7.43 1.94 -1.28
C GLY A 347 -6.19 1.93 -2.18
N PHE A 348 -6.06 2.97 -3.00
CA PHE A 348 -4.83 3.29 -3.76
C PHE A 348 -4.34 4.67 -3.37
N VAL A 349 -3.07 4.78 -3.01
CA VAL A 349 -2.49 5.98 -2.39
C VAL A 349 -1.19 6.39 -3.10
N ILE A 350 -1.01 7.68 -3.30
CA ILE A 350 0.28 8.28 -3.66
C ILE A 350 0.65 9.28 -2.57
N GLY A 351 1.82 9.07 -1.96
CA GLY A 351 2.36 9.97 -0.92
C GLY A 351 1.95 9.57 0.52
N SER A 352 2.16 10.51 1.50
CA SER A 352 2.71 11.88 1.36
C SER A 352 4.20 11.93 1.05
N GLU A 353 4.95 10.87 1.29
CA GLU A 353 6.38 10.74 1.02
C GLU A 353 6.60 10.49 -0.48
N MET A 354 6.51 11.56 -1.32
CA MET A 354 6.62 11.47 -2.78
C MET A 354 7.66 12.45 -3.36
N SER A 355 8.67 12.79 -2.57
CA SER A 355 9.64 13.85 -2.88
C SER A 355 10.56 13.53 -4.06
N GLY A 356 10.78 12.24 -4.37
CA GLY A 356 11.47 11.79 -5.58
C GLY A 356 10.59 11.74 -6.83
N GLY A 357 9.26 11.95 -6.67
CA GLY A 357 8.30 11.89 -7.76
C GLY A 357 7.63 10.53 -7.96
N VAL A 358 6.48 10.54 -8.64
CA VAL A 358 5.74 9.34 -9.07
C VAL A 358 5.25 9.56 -10.49
N LYS A 359 5.52 8.67 -11.43
CA LYS A 359 5.13 8.85 -12.82
C LYS A 359 4.81 7.55 -13.57
N ASN A 360 3.97 7.67 -14.59
CA ASN A 360 3.55 6.56 -15.44
C ASN A 360 2.94 5.43 -14.60
N VAL A 361 1.77 5.70 -14.03
CA VAL A 361 1.04 4.74 -13.19
C VAL A 361 -0.29 4.40 -13.85
N TYR A 362 -0.60 3.13 -13.95
CA TYR A 362 -1.87 2.61 -14.45
C TYR A 362 -2.55 1.75 -13.41
N VAL A 363 -3.74 2.17 -12.96
CA VAL A 363 -4.56 1.45 -11.96
C VAL A 363 -5.87 1.06 -12.61
N SER A 364 -6.20 -0.23 -12.60
CA SER A 364 -7.43 -0.70 -13.23
C SER A 364 -8.04 -1.93 -12.56
N GLU A 365 -9.35 -2.10 -12.76
CA GLU A 365 -10.08 -3.29 -12.34
C GLU A 365 -9.95 -3.57 -10.82
N CYS A 366 -9.86 -2.52 -9.99
CA CYS A 366 -9.71 -2.66 -8.56
C CYS A 366 -11.03 -2.42 -7.81
N SER A 367 -11.16 -3.07 -6.65
CA SER A 367 -12.31 -2.90 -5.75
C SER A 367 -11.86 -2.46 -4.37
N PHE A 368 -12.42 -1.37 -3.86
CA PHE A 368 -12.13 -0.83 -2.52
C PHE A 368 -13.40 -0.88 -1.67
N ILE A 369 -13.34 -1.57 -0.53
CA ILE A 369 -14.51 -1.87 0.30
C ILE A 369 -14.22 -1.46 1.74
N GLY A 370 -14.88 -0.40 2.23
CA GLY A 370 -14.70 0.09 3.60
C GLY A 370 -13.37 0.77 3.87
N THR A 371 -12.65 1.23 2.83
CA THR A 371 -11.46 2.09 3.01
C THR A 371 -11.90 3.50 3.38
N ASP A 372 -11.17 4.19 4.25
CA ASP A 372 -11.52 5.57 4.65
C ASP A 372 -11.60 6.50 3.42
N VAL A 373 -10.69 6.33 2.47
CA VAL A 373 -10.63 7.02 1.17
C VAL A 373 -10.45 5.98 0.06
N GLY A 374 -11.07 6.19 -1.08
CA GLY A 374 -10.88 5.30 -2.23
C GLY A 374 -9.54 5.53 -2.94
N LEU A 375 -9.47 6.61 -3.70
CA LEU A 375 -8.27 7.06 -4.42
C LEU A 375 -7.68 8.29 -3.69
N ARG A 376 -6.42 8.18 -3.25
CA ARG A 376 -5.84 9.18 -2.34
C ARG A 376 -4.49 9.70 -2.84
N PHE A 377 -4.44 10.97 -3.24
CA PHE A 377 -3.21 11.69 -3.57
C PHE A 377 -2.95 12.73 -2.49
N LYS A 378 -1.84 12.63 -1.80
CA LYS A 378 -1.53 13.49 -0.65
C LYS A 378 -0.09 13.99 -0.70
N SER A 379 0.08 15.31 -0.56
CA SER A 379 1.38 15.97 -0.41
C SER A 379 1.24 17.28 0.35
N ALA A 380 2.34 17.92 0.65
CA ALA A 380 2.37 19.23 1.29
C ALA A 380 3.63 20.00 0.89
N ARG A 381 3.62 21.32 1.06
CA ARG A 381 4.84 22.15 0.97
C ARG A 381 5.95 21.55 1.83
N GLY A 382 7.19 21.64 1.38
CA GLY A 382 8.34 20.96 1.97
C GLY A 382 8.66 19.61 1.33
N ARG A 383 7.65 18.89 0.81
CA ARG A 383 7.85 17.63 0.09
C ARG A 383 8.57 17.83 -1.24
N GLY A 384 8.13 18.81 -2.04
CA GLY A 384 8.51 18.88 -3.44
C GLY A 384 8.06 17.66 -4.22
N GLY A 385 8.75 17.35 -5.32
CA GLY A 385 8.45 16.21 -6.19
C GLY A 385 7.24 16.42 -7.10
N VAL A 386 7.14 15.59 -8.13
CA VAL A 386 6.08 15.66 -9.13
C VAL A 386 5.36 14.32 -9.23
N VAL A 387 4.04 14.34 -9.14
CA VAL A 387 3.17 13.21 -9.47
C VAL A 387 2.55 13.49 -10.82
N GLU A 388 2.83 12.64 -11.82
CA GLU A 388 2.37 12.87 -13.19
C GLU A 388 2.07 11.61 -13.99
N ASN A 389 1.23 11.76 -15.01
CA ASN A 389 0.85 10.68 -15.91
C ASN A 389 0.23 9.50 -15.14
N ILE A 390 -0.82 9.80 -14.39
CA ILE A 390 -1.57 8.82 -13.60
C ILE A 390 -2.87 8.51 -14.31
N TYR A 391 -3.10 7.25 -14.60
CA TYR A 391 -4.26 6.75 -15.33
C TYR A 391 -4.99 5.72 -14.48
N ILE A 392 -6.25 5.98 -14.20
CA ILE A 392 -7.09 5.14 -13.33
C ILE A 392 -8.39 4.86 -14.05
N ASN A 393 -8.77 3.58 -14.15
CA ASN A 393 -10.06 3.23 -14.72
C ASN A 393 -10.66 1.95 -14.12
N ASN A 394 -11.95 1.78 -14.33
CA ASN A 394 -12.71 0.60 -13.90
C ASN A 394 -12.50 0.28 -12.40
N ILE A 395 -12.85 1.25 -11.54
CA ILE A 395 -12.73 1.13 -10.09
C ILE A 395 -14.11 1.02 -9.45
N ASN A 396 -14.28 0.02 -8.59
CA ASN A 396 -15.49 -0.17 -7.81
C ASN A 396 -15.23 0.15 -6.33
N MET A 397 -16.13 0.92 -5.71
CA MET A 397 -15.99 1.32 -4.31
C MET A 397 -17.31 1.11 -3.56
N ILE A 398 -17.20 0.66 -2.30
CA ILE A 398 -18.36 0.49 -1.42
C ILE A 398 -17.98 0.98 -0.02
N ASP A 399 -18.89 1.79 0.58
CA ASP A 399 -18.78 2.26 1.96
C ASP A 399 -17.46 3.00 2.24
N ILE A 400 -17.24 4.12 1.55
CA ILE A 400 -16.09 5.00 1.69
C ILE A 400 -16.47 6.17 2.63
N PRO A 401 -16.13 6.13 3.93
CA PRO A 401 -16.63 7.11 4.92
C PRO A 401 -16.15 8.53 4.66
N HIS A 402 -15.04 8.73 3.98
CA HIS A 402 -14.53 10.05 3.60
C HIS A 402 -14.69 10.30 2.09
N ASP A 403 -13.63 10.41 1.35
CA ASP A 403 -13.63 10.80 -0.06
C ASP A 403 -13.50 9.58 -0.99
N ALA A 404 -14.37 9.46 -2.01
CA ALA A 404 -14.11 8.47 -3.05
C ALA A 404 -12.83 8.80 -3.84
N LEU A 405 -12.55 10.09 -4.04
CA LEU A 405 -11.32 10.62 -4.63
C LEU A 405 -10.83 11.83 -3.84
N ILE A 406 -9.58 11.87 -3.44
CA ILE A 406 -8.94 13.07 -2.91
C ILE A 406 -7.58 13.32 -3.59
N ALA A 407 -7.34 14.57 -3.99
CA ALA A 407 -6.04 15.09 -4.38
C ALA A 407 -5.79 16.39 -3.60
N ASP A 408 -4.95 16.32 -2.56
CA ASP A 408 -4.74 17.42 -1.63
C ASP A 408 -3.24 17.72 -1.43
N LEU A 409 -2.87 18.96 -1.74
CA LEU A 409 -1.52 19.50 -1.56
C LEU A 409 -1.34 20.25 -0.23
N TYR A 410 -2.29 20.11 0.70
CA TYR A 410 -2.23 20.64 2.07
C TYR A 410 -2.21 19.54 3.14
N TYR A 411 -1.87 18.31 2.77
CA TYR A 411 -1.88 17.18 3.70
C TYR A 411 -1.16 17.50 5.01
N ALA A 412 -1.89 17.36 6.14
CA ALA A 412 -1.42 17.67 7.49
C ALA A 412 -0.91 19.11 7.72
N ALA A 413 -0.94 19.98 6.71
CA ALA A 413 -0.57 21.38 6.86
C ALA A 413 -1.80 22.23 7.20
N LYS A 414 -1.65 23.14 8.15
CA LYS A 414 -2.66 24.18 8.43
C LYS A 414 -2.14 25.49 7.84
N SER A 415 -2.67 25.90 6.69
CA SER A 415 -2.46 27.30 6.24
C SER A 415 -3.29 28.22 7.10
N ALA A 416 -2.68 29.21 7.72
CA ALA A 416 -3.42 30.24 8.40
C ALA A 416 -4.01 31.22 7.35
N PRO A 417 -5.24 31.71 7.52
CA PRO A 417 -5.80 32.74 6.66
C PRO A 417 -4.88 33.97 6.63
N GLY A 418 -4.52 34.45 5.43
CA GLY A 418 -3.67 35.63 5.26
C GLY A 418 -2.16 35.38 5.25
N GLU A 419 -1.70 34.13 5.32
CA GLU A 419 -0.29 33.83 5.08
C GLU A 419 0.13 34.21 3.65
N PRO A 420 1.33 34.82 3.46
CA PRO A 420 1.85 35.11 2.14
C PRO A 420 1.98 33.82 1.30
N ILE A 421 1.60 33.90 0.03
CA ILE A 421 1.83 32.80 -0.91
C ILE A 421 3.34 32.73 -1.16
N PRO A 422 4.00 31.58 -0.86
CA PRO A 422 5.42 31.44 -1.09
C PRO A 422 5.74 31.36 -2.59
N SER A 423 6.96 31.69 -2.95
CA SER A 423 7.46 31.43 -4.30
C SER A 423 7.60 29.94 -4.55
N VAL A 424 7.39 29.50 -5.79
CA VAL A 424 7.66 28.13 -6.22
C VAL A 424 9.14 27.79 -6.01
N SER A 425 9.41 26.65 -5.41
CA SER A 425 10.75 26.14 -5.15
C SER A 425 10.80 24.63 -5.34
N GLU A 426 11.96 24.01 -5.11
CA GLU A 426 12.10 22.54 -5.10
C GLU A 426 11.26 21.86 -4.02
N GLU A 427 10.81 22.60 -3.01
CA GLU A 427 9.95 22.15 -1.92
C GLU A 427 8.46 22.18 -2.29
N THR A 428 8.11 22.75 -3.43
CA THR A 428 6.73 22.88 -3.88
C THR A 428 6.29 21.60 -4.61
N PRO A 429 5.37 20.79 -4.07
CA PRO A 429 4.89 19.59 -4.74
C PRO A 429 3.96 19.93 -5.91
N ALA A 430 3.96 19.09 -6.94
CA ALA A 430 3.09 19.23 -8.09
C ALA A 430 2.34 17.94 -8.42
N PHE A 431 1.03 18.07 -8.71
CA PHE A 431 0.19 17.02 -9.27
C PHE A 431 -0.27 17.44 -10.65
N ARG A 432 -0.03 16.61 -11.68
CA ARG A 432 -0.43 16.92 -13.05
C ARG A 432 -0.71 15.70 -13.92
N ASN A 433 -1.49 15.88 -14.97
CA ASN A 433 -1.83 14.81 -15.92
C ASN A 433 -2.44 13.59 -15.22
N ILE A 434 -3.57 13.80 -14.54
CA ILE A 434 -4.30 12.75 -13.82
C ILE A 434 -5.61 12.47 -14.57
N TYR A 435 -5.79 11.24 -15.02
CA TYR A 435 -6.92 10.78 -15.81
C TYR A 435 -7.65 9.66 -15.08
N ILE A 436 -8.91 9.90 -14.72
CA ILE A 436 -9.74 8.99 -13.94
C ILE A 436 -11.01 8.72 -14.74
N SER A 437 -11.33 7.45 -14.98
CA SER A 437 -12.55 7.08 -15.70
C SER A 437 -13.20 5.81 -15.15
N ASP A 438 -14.47 5.66 -15.43
CA ASP A 438 -15.24 4.43 -15.15
C ASP A 438 -15.16 4.04 -13.66
N VAL A 439 -15.57 4.97 -12.79
CA VAL A 439 -15.55 4.80 -11.33
C VAL A 439 -16.97 4.66 -10.82
N PHE A 440 -17.24 3.59 -10.09
CA PHE A 440 -18.50 3.36 -9.39
C PHE A 440 -18.28 3.36 -7.88
N CYS A 441 -19.02 4.21 -7.15
CA CYS A 441 -18.95 4.27 -5.70
C CYS A 441 -20.35 4.26 -5.11
N ARG A 442 -20.60 3.33 -4.19
CA ARG A 442 -21.81 3.29 -3.39
C ARG A 442 -21.50 3.64 -1.93
N GLY A 443 -21.97 4.81 -1.50
CA GLY A 443 -21.74 5.34 -0.16
C GLY A 443 -20.38 6.02 -0.03
N ALA A 444 -20.38 7.35 -0.04
CA ALA A 444 -19.19 8.15 0.20
C ALA A 444 -19.49 9.33 1.13
N GLY A 445 -18.50 9.79 1.89
CA GLY A 445 -18.58 11.07 2.57
C GLY A 445 -18.64 12.21 1.55
N ARG A 446 -17.74 12.20 0.57
CA ARG A 446 -17.68 13.15 -0.55
C ARG A 446 -17.27 12.43 -1.83
N ALA A 447 -17.86 12.83 -2.96
CA ALA A 447 -17.54 12.22 -4.24
C ALA A 447 -16.09 12.49 -4.67
N ALA A 448 -15.64 13.75 -4.59
CA ALA A 448 -14.23 14.09 -4.82
C ALA A 448 -13.81 15.38 -4.12
N TYR A 449 -12.53 15.48 -3.78
CA TYR A 449 -11.88 16.69 -3.25
C TYR A 449 -10.57 16.95 -3.98
N LEU A 450 -10.51 18.06 -4.71
CA LEU A 450 -9.32 18.50 -5.44
C LEU A 450 -8.87 19.85 -4.86
N ASN A 451 -7.70 19.90 -4.23
CA ASN A 451 -7.21 21.06 -3.53
C ASN A 451 -5.72 21.32 -3.82
N GLY A 452 -5.47 22.16 -4.81
CA GLY A 452 -4.13 22.58 -5.20
C GLY A 452 -3.57 23.71 -4.33
N LEU A 453 -2.31 24.06 -4.56
CA LEU A 453 -1.67 25.23 -3.97
C LEU A 453 -1.95 26.48 -4.84
N PRO A 454 -2.03 27.68 -4.27
CA PRO A 454 -2.21 28.90 -5.07
C PRO A 454 -1.01 29.16 -6.00
N GLU A 455 0.21 28.83 -5.58
CA GLU A 455 1.43 28.93 -6.38
C GLU A 455 1.67 27.72 -7.29
N MET A 456 1.00 26.56 -7.02
CA MET A 456 1.12 25.33 -7.79
C MET A 456 -0.25 24.62 -7.82
N PRO A 457 -1.18 25.06 -8.67
CA PRO A 457 -2.46 24.39 -8.83
C PRO A 457 -2.27 22.94 -9.32
N ILE A 458 -3.24 22.07 -9.03
CA ILE A 458 -3.30 20.75 -9.69
C ILE A 458 -3.56 21.00 -11.18
N GLU A 459 -2.73 20.43 -12.05
CA GLU A 459 -2.76 20.71 -13.47
C GLU A 459 -3.29 19.53 -14.28
N ASN A 460 -4.22 19.78 -15.21
CA ASN A 460 -4.71 18.81 -16.18
C ASN A 460 -5.25 17.53 -15.54
N ILE A 461 -6.36 17.67 -14.81
CA ILE A 461 -7.11 16.55 -14.26
C ILE A 461 -8.41 16.33 -15.04
N SER A 462 -8.68 15.06 -15.39
CA SER A 462 -9.88 14.63 -16.08
C SER A 462 -10.61 13.54 -15.30
N ILE A 463 -11.92 13.74 -15.07
CA ILE A 463 -12.81 12.75 -14.45
C ILE A 463 -13.93 12.45 -15.43
N LYS A 464 -14.04 11.17 -15.84
CA LYS A 464 -15.04 10.71 -16.81
C LYS A 464 -15.82 9.50 -16.30
N ASN A 465 -17.10 9.40 -16.66
CA ASN A 465 -17.93 8.24 -16.36
C ASN A 465 -17.87 7.86 -14.87
N MET A 466 -18.01 8.83 -13.97
CA MET A 466 -18.01 8.58 -12.54
C MET A 466 -19.43 8.59 -11.99
N VAL A 467 -19.83 7.52 -11.32
CA VAL A 467 -21.14 7.40 -10.68
C VAL A 467 -20.94 7.22 -9.17
N VAL A 468 -21.46 8.15 -8.37
CA VAL A 468 -21.43 8.07 -6.91
C VAL A 468 -22.83 8.15 -6.35
N THR A 469 -23.30 7.06 -5.75
CA THR A 469 -24.62 7.00 -5.12
C THR A 469 -24.51 7.09 -3.61
N GLY A 470 -25.40 7.88 -2.98
CA GLY A 470 -25.42 8.05 -1.53
C GLY A 470 -24.21 8.83 -0.99
N ALA A 471 -23.70 9.77 -1.73
CA ALA A 471 -22.67 10.70 -1.25
C ALA A 471 -23.32 11.76 -0.33
N LYS A 472 -22.60 12.18 0.72
CA LYS A 472 -23.04 13.31 1.57
C LYS A 472 -22.73 14.66 0.92
N GLU A 473 -21.62 14.73 0.19
CA GLU A 473 -21.16 15.91 -0.55
C GLU A 473 -20.76 15.52 -1.98
N GLY A 474 -20.91 16.45 -2.92
CA GLY A 474 -20.51 16.30 -4.31
C GLY A 474 -18.99 16.42 -4.50
N ILE A 475 -18.58 16.96 -5.65
CA ILE A 475 -17.17 17.27 -5.96
C ILE A 475 -16.86 18.68 -5.44
N VAL A 476 -15.74 18.82 -4.75
CA VAL A 476 -15.19 20.13 -4.34
C VAL A 476 -13.86 20.35 -5.02
N VAL A 477 -13.75 21.47 -5.74
CA VAL A 477 -12.56 21.82 -6.52
C VAL A 477 -12.05 23.19 -6.11
N ASN A 478 -10.77 23.27 -5.76
CA ASN A 478 -10.10 24.51 -5.43
C ASN A 478 -8.66 24.50 -5.97
N LYS A 479 -8.27 25.57 -6.67
CA LYS A 479 -6.93 25.75 -7.25
C LYS A 479 -6.52 24.60 -8.19
N VAL A 480 -7.31 24.42 -9.22
CA VAL A 480 -7.03 23.48 -10.32
C VAL A 480 -6.87 24.28 -11.62
N ALA A 481 -5.86 23.95 -12.40
CA ALA A 481 -5.66 24.46 -13.75
C ALA A 481 -5.97 23.35 -14.75
N LYS A 482 -6.87 23.59 -15.67
CA LYS A 482 -7.37 22.65 -16.67
C LYS A 482 -8.08 21.43 -16.06
N LEU A 483 -9.38 21.64 -15.78
CA LEU A 483 -10.30 20.63 -15.25
C LEU A 483 -11.26 20.16 -16.37
N ASN A 484 -11.30 18.85 -16.59
CA ASN A 484 -12.31 18.24 -17.45
C ASN A 484 -13.19 17.26 -16.66
N ILE A 485 -14.51 17.49 -16.67
CA ILE A 485 -15.51 16.61 -16.05
C ILE A 485 -16.50 16.20 -17.14
N GLU A 486 -16.67 14.90 -17.35
CA GLU A 486 -17.52 14.36 -18.40
C GLU A 486 -18.31 13.15 -17.90
N ASN A 487 -19.63 13.16 -18.14
CA ASN A 487 -20.54 12.08 -17.76
C ASN A 487 -20.38 11.66 -16.30
N VAL A 488 -20.51 12.61 -15.36
CA VAL A 488 -20.42 12.38 -13.92
C VAL A 488 -21.81 12.49 -13.30
N GLU A 489 -22.22 11.45 -12.56
CA GLU A 489 -23.48 11.39 -11.85
C GLU A 489 -23.22 11.24 -10.35
N ILE A 490 -23.78 12.16 -9.56
CA ILE A 490 -23.64 12.13 -8.10
C ILE A 490 -25.03 12.28 -7.48
N ASP A 491 -25.33 11.41 -6.53
CA ASP A 491 -26.53 11.49 -5.73
C ASP A 491 -26.18 12.04 -4.34
N THR A 492 -26.60 13.28 -4.08
CA THR A 492 -26.43 13.98 -2.79
C THR A 492 -27.76 14.45 -2.25
N PRO A 493 -27.92 14.58 -0.91
CA PRO A 493 -29.17 15.01 -0.29
C PRO A 493 -29.67 16.39 -0.74
N ASP A 494 -28.77 17.31 -1.04
CA ASP A 494 -29.05 18.70 -1.46
C ASP A 494 -28.98 18.91 -2.97
N GLN A 495 -28.81 17.82 -3.74
CA GLN A 495 -28.64 17.83 -5.20
C GLN A 495 -27.44 18.67 -5.69
N SER A 496 -26.51 19.03 -4.82
CA SER A 496 -25.27 19.69 -5.20
C SER A 496 -24.34 18.70 -5.90
N MET A 497 -23.86 19.03 -7.09
CA MET A 497 -22.94 18.16 -7.84
C MET A 497 -21.50 18.60 -7.68
N ILE A 498 -21.22 19.88 -7.97
CA ILE A 498 -19.84 20.37 -8.05
C ILE A 498 -19.77 21.78 -7.45
N GLN A 499 -18.87 21.95 -6.49
CA GLN A 499 -18.47 23.26 -5.98
C GLN A 499 -17.08 23.59 -6.54
N ILE A 500 -16.93 24.71 -7.20
CA ILE A 500 -15.68 25.13 -7.84
C ILE A 500 -15.28 26.52 -7.34
N GLU A 501 -13.99 26.68 -7.07
CA GLU A 501 -13.38 27.94 -6.66
C GLU A 501 -11.92 28.03 -7.18
N ASN A 502 -11.43 29.22 -7.49
CA ASN A 502 -10.04 29.48 -7.88
C ASN A 502 -9.50 28.51 -8.97
N THR A 503 -10.31 28.20 -9.95
CA THR A 503 -10.03 27.15 -10.96
C THR A 503 -10.11 27.74 -12.36
N THR A 504 -9.21 27.33 -13.25
CA THR A 504 -9.09 27.85 -14.61
C THR A 504 -9.27 26.74 -15.64
N ASP A 505 -9.58 27.11 -16.88
CA ASP A 505 -9.72 26.22 -18.03
C ASP A 505 -10.65 25.01 -17.74
N ILE A 506 -11.90 25.33 -17.39
CA ILE A 506 -12.88 24.36 -16.94
C ILE A 506 -13.76 23.92 -18.10
N THR A 507 -13.84 22.61 -18.33
CA THR A 507 -14.79 22.00 -19.26
C THR A 507 -15.66 20.98 -18.52
N ILE A 508 -16.99 21.10 -18.65
CA ILE A 508 -17.97 20.18 -18.07
C ILE A 508 -18.92 19.71 -19.18
N ASN A 509 -18.95 18.41 -19.46
CA ASN A 509 -19.73 17.78 -20.52
C ASN A 509 -19.55 18.51 -21.87
N GLY A 510 -18.31 18.79 -22.24
CA GLY A 510 -17.94 19.50 -23.47
C GLY A 510 -18.23 21.00 -23.49
N LYS A 511 -18.84 21.55 -22.43
CA LYS A 511 -19.08 22.98 -22.31
C LYS A 511 -17.93 23.67 -21.58
N GLU A 512 -17.28 24.60 -22.24
CA GLU A 512 -16.26 25.47 -21.64
C GLU A 512 -16.91 26.48 -20.69
N LEU A 513 -16.41 26.55 -19.46
CA LEU A 513 -16.83 27.51 -18.43
C LEU A 513 -15.78 28.59 -18.17
N GLY A 514 -14.57 28.43 -18.71
CA GLY A 514 -13.44 29.34 -18.53
C GLY A 514 -12.89 29.30 -17.09
N THR A 515 -12.72 30.51 -16.50
CA THR A 515 -12.16 30.66 -15.14
C THR A 515 -13.27 30.95 -14.13
N ILE A 516 -13.22 30.29 -12.98
CA ILE A 516 -14.08 30.51 -11.83
C ILE A 516 -13.19 30.92 -10.65
N SER A 517 -13.18 32.19 -10.29
CA SER A 517 -12.37 32.75 -9.19
C SER A 517 -13.10 32.70 -7.85
N GLU A 518 -14.41 32.96 -7.86
CA GLU A 518 -15.25 32.92 -6.66
C GLU A 518 -16.01 31.59 -6.57
N LYS A 519 -16.38 31.20 -5.37
CA LYS A 519 -17.13 29.96 -5.09
C LYS A 519 -18.41 29.89 -5.93
N ARG A 520 -18.52 28.86 -6.74
CA ARG A 520 -19.68 28.56 -7.56
C ARG A 520 -20.17 27.14 -7.33
N LEU A 521 -21.47 26.98 -7.11
CA LEU A 521 -22.14 25.70 -6.97
C LEU A 521 -22.88 25.35 -8.27
N LEU A 522 -22.65 24.14 -8.78
CA LEU A 522 -23.39 23.57 -9.90
C LEU A 522 -24.27 22.44 -9.35
N THR A 523 -25.57 22.55 -9.63
CA THR A 523 -26.58 21.56 -9.19
C THR A 523 -26.98 20.65 -10.36
N LYS A 524 -27.58 19.54 -10.04
CA LYS A 524 -28.22 18.67 -11.02
C LYS A 524 -29.44 19.42 -11.59
N ASN A 525 -29.48 19.69 -12.89
CA ASN A 525 -30.65 20.28 -13.58
C ASN A 525 -31.74 19.22 -13.76
#